data_e9e10df3e8457d70e52f69efdd5c33e9
#
_entry.id   e9e10df3e8457d70e52f69efdd5c33e9
#
_cell.length_a   1.000
_cell.length_b   1.000
_cell.length_c   1.000
_cell.angle_alpha   90.00
_cell.angle_beta   90.00
_cell.angle_gamma   90.00
#
_symmetry.space_group_name_H-M   'P 1'
#
loop_
_entity.id
_entity.type
_entity.pdbx_description
1 polymer ?
#
loop_
_entity_poly.entity_id
_entity_poly.type
_entity_poly.pdbx_seq_one_letter_code
_entity_poly.pdbx_strand_id
1 'polypeptide(L)'
;VPHRLPQDEFGRMVEAVNALLQALKEAKERERAFLAEASHELRTPLTVLLGHLDRLGRNPQDLEALRTARATAERMRRLVEDLLALARGEVERNLNLHIVDLGEVAREAALEHGVAAEAESGEVLGDPDRLLQLLRNLVANAVRAAGKEGVRVRVRREADHALLEVEDSGPGIPEDLLPRLFQRFARGPGGGTGLGLAIAHAIAKAHGGEIAVESRPGRTVFRVRLPLLEEEA
;
A
#
# COMPACT_ATOMS: atom_id res chain seq x y z
N VAL A 1 15.83 -59.09 -13.69
CA VAL A 1 15.55 -57.62 -13.75
C VAL A 1 15.37 -57.15 -12.33
N PRO A 2 16.28 -56.36 -11.76
CA PRO A 2 16.08 -55.83 -10.41
C PRO A 2 15.07 -54.68 -10.50
N HIS A 3 13.90 -54.91 -9.96
CA HIS A 3 12.96 -53.79 -9.62
C HIS A 3 13.64 -52.90 -8.58
N ARG A 4 14.09 -51.74 -8.97
CA ARG A 4 14.35 -50.65 -8.06
C ARG A 4 13.00 -50.12 -7.58
N LEU A 5 12.67 -50.46 -6.36
CA LEU A 5 11.48 -50.02 -5.64
C LEU A 5 11.61 -48.54 -5.19
N PRO A 6 10.53 -47.91 -4.83
CA PRO A 6 10.19 -46.50 -4.94
C PRO A 6 10.77 -45.62 -3.84
N GLN A 7 12.04 -45.70 -3.50
CA GLN A 7 12.70 -44.83 -2.53
C GLN A 7 12.72 -43.36 -3.00
N ASP A 8 12.77 -43.12 -4.32
CA ASP A 8 12.76 -41.76 -4.87
C ASP A 8 11.38 -41.08 -4.81
N GLU A 9 10.28 -41.85 -4.93
CA GLU A 9 8.93 -41.30 -4.86
C GLU A 9 8.50 -40.96 -3.42
N PHE A 10 8.83 -41.88 -2.50
CA PHE A 10 8.58 -41.69 -1.08
C PHE A 10 9.43 -40.53 -0.52
N GLY A 11 10.70 -40.46 -0.90
CA GLY A 11 11.59 -39.35 -0.54
C GLY A 11 11.05 -38.01 -1.02
N ARG A 12 10.65 -37.90 -2.28
CA ARG A 12 10.03 -36.70 -2.84
C ARG A 12 8.72 -36.32 -2.16
N MET A 13 7.90 -37.30 -1.78
CA MET A 13 6.67 -37.06 -1.03
C MET A 13 6.97 -36.49 0.37
N VAL A 14 7.94 -37.03 1.08
CA VAL A 14 8.37 -36.55 2.40
C VAL A 14 8.93 -35.14 2.31
N GLU A 15 9.76 -34.85 1.30
CA GLU A 15 10.27 -33.49 1.05
C GLU A 15 9.14 -32.52 0.73
N ALA A 16 8.19 -32.87 -0.11
CA ALA A 16 7.03 -32.04 -0.44
C ALA A 16 6.15 -31.75 0.80
N VAL A 17 5.91 -32.76 1.64
CA VAL A 17 5.17 -32.61 2.90
C VAL A 17 5.92 -31.69 3.87
N ASN A 18 7.23 -31.86 4.02
CA ASN A 18 8.04 -31.02 4.87
C ASN A 18 8.07 -29.54 4.37
N ALA A 19 8.19 -29.33 3.07
CA ALA A 19 8.11 -28.01 2.46
C ALA A 19 6.73 -27.35 2.71
N LEU A 20 5.64 -28.12 2.60
CA LEU A 20 4.29 -27.66 2.88
C LEU A 20 4.12 -27.28 4.37
N LEU A 21 4.61 -28.12 5.28
CA LEU A 21 4.57 -27.84 6.71
C LEU A 21 5.38 -26.59 7.08
N GLN A 22 6.54 -26.43 6.47
CA GLN A 22 7.37 -25.24 6.67
C GLN A 22 6.65 -23.98 6.16
N ALA A 23 6.09 -24.02 4.95
CA ALA A 23 5.32 -22.92 4.38
C ALA A 23 4.10 -22.55 5.24
N LEU A 24 3.39 -23.56 5.77
CA LEU A 24 2.26 -23.35 6.68
C LEU A 24 2.70 -22.71 8.00
N LYS A 25 3.82 -23.15 8.56
CA LYS A 25 4.38 -22.57 9.78
C LYS A 25 4.74 -21.09 9.57
N GLU A 26 5.45 -20.79 8.50
CA GLU A 26 5.82 -19.41 8.14
C GLU A 26 4.60 -18.52 7.87
N ALA A 27 3.57 -19.06 7.22
CA ALA A 27 2.32 -18.33 7.00
C ALA A 27 1.63 -17.99 8.33
N LYS A 28 1.58 -18.96 9.25
CA LYS A 28 0.98 -18.77 10.59
C LYS A 28 1.78 -17.80 11.46
N GLU A 29 3.09 -17.83 11.38
CA GLU A 29 3.95 -16.87 12.08
C GLU A 29 3.77 -15.45 11.54
N ARG A 30 3.67 -15.27 10.20
CA ARG A 30 3.36 -13.98 9.56
C ARG A 30 1.98 -13.44 9.96
N GLU A 31 0.98 -14.31 10.03
CA GLU A 31 -0.38 -13.94 10.49
C GLU A 31 -0.36 -13.47 11.94
N ARG A 32 0.32 -14.21 12.83
CA ARG A 32 0.44 -13.83 14.26
C ARG A 32 1.17 -12.50 14.44
N ALA A 33 2.27 -12.31 13.74
CA ALA A 33 3.01 -11.05 13.75
C ALA A 33 2.12 -9.88 13.29
N PHE A 34 1.38 -10.06 12.20
CA PHE A 34 0.44 -9.07 11.69
C PHE A 34 -0.63 -8.68 12.72
N LEU A 35 -1.25 -9.67 13.38
CA LEU A 35 -2.27 -9.41 14.42
C LEU A 35 -1.70 -8.70 15.65
N ALA A 36 -0.48 -9.05 16.06
CA ALA A 36 0.20 -8.39 17.17
C ALA A 36 0.51 -6.92 16.85
N GLU A 37 1.06 -6.65 15.66
CA GLU A 37 1.34 -5.30 15.19
C GLU A 37 0.07 -4.48 15.01
N ALA A 38 -0.98 -5.04 14.39
CA ALA A 38 -2.28 -4.39 14.24
C ALA A 38 -2.87 -3.98 15.60
N SER A 39 -2.78 -4.86 16.59
CA SER A 39 -3.26 -4.60 17.96
C SER A 39 -2.49 -3.46 18.61
N HIS A 40 -1.17 -3.40 18.42
CA HIS A 40 -0.33 -2.32 18.93
C HIS A 40 -0.66 -0.98 18.27
N GLU A 41 -0.81 -1.00 16.94
CA GLU A 41 -1.12 0.17 16.14
C GLU A 41 -2.51 0.77 16.42
N LEU A 42 -3.47 -0.04 16.80
CA LEU A 42 -4.80 0.40 17.22
C LEU A 42 -4.82 0.93 18.66
N ARG A 43 -4.00 0.37 19.55
CA ARG A 43 -4.00 0.75 20.97
C ARG A 43 -3.51 2.20 21.17
N THR A 44 -2.48 2.61 20.46
CA THR A 44 -1.90 3.96 20.59
C THR A 44 -2.90 5.08 20.27
N PRO A 45 -3.55 5.14 19.09
CA PRO A 45 -4.53 6.17 18.79
C PRO A 45 -5.78 6.05 19.67
N LEU A 46 -6.17 4.85 20.08
CA LEU A 46 -7.29 4.67 20.99
C LEU A 46 -7.03 5.33 22.35
N THR A 47 -5.84 5.18 22.90
CA THR A 47 -5.44 5.85 24.15
C THR A 47 -5.48 7.37 24.01
N VAL A 48 -4.98 7.91 22.89
CA VAL A 48 -5.03 9.35 22.59
C VAL A 48 -6.49 9.82 22.48
N LEU A 49 -7.32 9.07 21.74
CA LEU A 49 -8.74 9.40 21.59
C LEU A 49 -9.48 9.47 22.94
N LEU A 50 -9.29 8.45 23.78
CA LEU A 50 -9.88 8.40 25.12
C LEU A 50 -9.43 9.58 25.99
N GLY A 51 -8.14 9.93 25.97
CA GLY A 51 -7.63 11.10 26.69
C GLY A 51 -8.28 12.42 26.26
N HIS A 52 -8.54 12.62 24.96
CA HIS A 52 -9.23 13.80 24.47
C HIS A 52 -10.72 13.78 24.80
N LEU A 53 -11.38 12.62 24.79
CA LEU A 53 -12.77 12.48 25.25
C LEU A 53 -12.91 12.78 26.73
N ASP A 54 -11.96 12.36 27.58
CA ASP A 54 -11.94 12.72 29.01
C ASP A 54 -11.77 14.23 29.22
N ARG A 55 -10.93 14.90 28.41
CA ARG A 55 -10.83 16.35 28.43
C ARG A 55 -12.13 17.04 28.05
N LEU A 56 -12.80 16.55 27.01
CA LEU A 56 -14.12 17.07 26.59
C LEU A 56 -15.18 16.83 27.67
N GLY A 57 -15.13 15.70 28.40
CA GLY A 57 -16.01 15.43 29.53
C GLY A 57 -15.86 16.47 30.66
N ARG A 58 -14.65 17.01 30.86
CA ARG A 58 -14.37 18.05 31.86
C ARG A 58 -14.60 19.46 31.33
N ASN A 59 -14.34 19.69 30.06
CA ASN A 59 -14.55 20.96 29.37
C ASN A 59 -15.18 20.74 27.99
N PRO A 60 -16.51 20.73 27.88
CA PRO A 60 -17.21 20.46 26.60
C PRO A 60 -16.95 21.51 25.51
N GLN A 61 -16.38 22.66 25.86
CA GLN A 61 -16.03 23.73 24.90
C GLN A 61 -14.56 23.65 24.44
N ASP A 62 -13.80 22.61 24.79
CA ASP A 62 -12.43 22.41 24.34
C ASP A 62 -12.41 22.00 22.86
N LEU A 63 -12.44 23.01 21.97
CA LEU A 63 -12.45 22.82 20.52
C LEU A 63 -11.17 22.13 20.00
N GLU A 64 -10.06 22.30 20.70
CA GLU A 64 -8.80 21.64 20.34
C GLU A 64 -8.89 20.13 20.62
N ALA A 65 -9.38 19.75 21.80
CA ALA A 65 -9.62 18.35 22.14
C ALA A 65 -10.61 17.71 21.16
N LEU A 66 -11.68 18.43 20.77
CA LEU A 66 -12.65 17.93 19.80
C LEU A 66 -12.02 17.69 18.41
N ARG A 67 -11.24 18.64 17.92
CA ARG A 67 -10.54 18.53 16.62
C ARG A 67 -9.58 17.35 16.63
N THR A 68 -8.80 17.19 17.69
CA THR A 68 -7.82 16.11 17.82
C THR A 68 -8.50 14.75 17.98
N ALA A 69 -9.58 14.66 18.75
CA ALA A 69 -10.36 13.45 18.87
C ALA A 69 -10.94 13.01 17.51
N ARG A 70 -11.50 13.94 16.74
CA ARG A 70 -12.05 13.68 15.41
C ARG A 70 -10.96 13.24 14.43
N ALA A 71 -9.82 13.91 14.38
CA ALA A 71 -8.71 13.55 13.52
C ALA A 71 -8.14 12.16 13.89
N THR A 72 -8.09 11.84 15.18
CA THR A 72 -7.63 10.53 15.66
C THR A 72 -8.62 9.42 15.28
N ALA A 73 -9.92 9.65 15.45
CA ALA A 73 -10.96 8.70 15.06
C ALA A 73 -10.92 8.42 13.55
N GLU A 74 -10.76 9.47 12.72
CA GLU A 74 -10.64 9.33 11.27
C GLU A 74 -9.38 8.57 10.85
N ARG A 75 -8.27 8.77 11.55
CA ARG A 75 -7.05 7.98 11.34
C ARG A 75 -7.25 6.51 11.71
N MET A 76 -7.97 6.22 12.82
CA MET A 76 -8.30 4.85 13.22
C MET A 76 -9.21 4.16 12.20
N ARG A 77 -10.20 4.87 11.66
CA ARG A 77 -11.08 4.34 10.61
C ARG A 77 -10.25 3.86 9.41
N ARG A 78 -9.37 4.72 8.89
CA ARG A 78 -8.47 4.35 7.78
C ARG A 78 -7.57 3.17 8.12
N LEU A 79 -7.02 3.12 9.32
CA LEU A 79 -6.18 2.00 9.76
C LEU A 79 -6.96 0.68 9.75
N VAL A 80 -8.21 0.68 10.22
CA VAL A 80 -9.08 -0.51 10.21
C VAL A 80 -9.40 -0.94 8.78
N GLU A 81 -9.73 0.00 7.89
CA GLU A 81 -9.98 -0.29 6.46
C GLU A 81 -8.77 -0.91 5.79
N ASP A 82 -7.56 -0.35 6.02
CA ASP A 82 -6.29 -0.87 5.53
C ASP A 82 -6.02 -2.31 6.05
N LEU A 83 -6.25 -2.54 7.36
CA LEU A 83 -6.07 -3.84 7.97
C LEU A 83 -7.03 -4.89 7.39
N LEU A 84 -8.30 -4.52 7.19
CA LEU A 84 -9.30 -5.41 6.61
C LEU A 84 -8.96 -5.75 5.15
N ALA A 85 -8.53 -4.78 4.36
CA ALA A 85 -8.10 -5.01 2.98
C ALA A 85 -6.93 -6.03 2.89
N LEU A 86 -5.93 -5.89 3.79
CA LEU A 86 -4.79 -6.79 3.85
C LEU A 86 -5.14 -8.18 4.43
N ALA A 87 -6.03 -8.25 5.44
CA ALA A 87 -6.40 -9.50 6.11
C ALA A 87 -7.22 -10.42 5.21
N ARG A 88 -8.11 -9.85 4.40
CA ARG A 88 -8.97 -10.61 3.50
C ARG A 88 -8.25 -11.13 2.26
N GLY A 89 -7.02 -10.66 1.99
CA GLY A 89 -6.33 -10.92 0.73
C GLY A 89 -7.14 -10.44 -0.49
N GLU A 90 -8.09 -9.53 -0.27
CA GLU A 90 -8.96 -8.98 -1.30
C GLU A 90 -8.18 -8.22 -2.36
N VAL A 91 -6.99 -7.73 -1.98
CA VAL A 91 -6.08 -7.04 -2.90
C VAL A 91 -5.54 -7.97 -3.98
N GLU A 92 -5.45 -9.29 -3.69
CA GLU A 92 -4.82 -10.26 -4.60
C GLU A 92 -5.80 -11.26 -5.23
N ARG A 93 -7.01 -11.43 -4.70
CA ARG A 93 -7.86 -12.57 -5.05
C ARG A 93 -9.12 -12.28 -5.85
N ASN A 94 -9.68 -11.08 -5.76
CA ASN A 94 -10.96 -10.75 -6.40
C ASN A 94 -10.90 -9.36 -7.04
N LEU A 95 -10.11 -9.23 -8.12
CA LEU A 95 -10.11 -8.00 -8.92
C LEU A 95 -11.34 -8.00 -9.82
N ASN A 96 -12.09 -6.90 -9.79
CA ASN A 96 -13.15 -6.62 -10.76
C ASN A 96 -12.52 -5.92 -11.97
N LEU A 97 -11.99 -6.73 -12.90
CA LEU A 97 -11.18 -6.25 -14.01
C LEU A 97 -12.03 -5.57 -15.09
N HIS A 98 -11.68 -4.33 -15.38
CA HIS A 98 -12.23 -3.51 -16.46
C HIS A 98 -11.09 -2.89 -17.26
N ILE A 99 -11.42 -2.36 -18.45
CA ILE A 99 -10.51 -1.45 -19.16
C ILE A 99 -10.54 -0.13 -18.41
N VAL A 100 -9.40 0.30 -17.90
CA VAL A 100 -9.25 1.51 -17.07
C VAL A 100 -8.21 2.43 -17.70
N ASP A 101 -8.57 3.69 -17.93
CA ASP A 101 -7.59 4.73 -18.26
C ASP A 101 -6.86 5.17 -16.98
N LEU A 102 -5.61 4.77 -16.86
CA LEU A 102 -4.77 5.11 -15.71
C LEU A 102 -4.56 6.63 -15.56
N GLY A 103 -4.60 7.37 -16.66
CA GLY A 103 -4.53 8.83 -16.66
C GLY A 103 -5.75 9.48 -15.99
N GLU A 104 -6.96 8.93 -16.20
CA GLU A 104 -8.16 9.42 -15.52
C GLU A 104 -8.10 9.15 -14.02
N VAL A 105 -7.71 7.93 -13.63
CA VAL A 105 -7.55 7.56 -12.22
C VAL A 105 -6.50 8.45 -11.53
N ALA A 106 -5.41 8.78 -12.24
CA ALA A 106 -4.37 9.66 -11.71
C ALA A 106 -4.88 11.10 -11.50
N ARG A 107 -5.66 11.62 -12.45
CA ARG A 107 -6.29 12.95 -12.32
C ARG A 107 -7.26 13.01 -11.15
N GLU A 108 -8.07 11.96 -10.96
CA GLU A 108 -9.01 11.86 -9.83
C GLU A 108 -8.27 11.88 -8.49
N ALA A 109 -7.27 11.01 -8.29
CA ALA A 109 -6.49 10.95 -7.06
C ALA A 109 -5.74 12.26 -6.77
N ALA A 110 -5.19 12.90 -7.80
CA ALA A 110 -4.50 14.18 -7.68
C ALA A 110 -5.46 15.30 -7.27
N LEU A 111 -6.65 15.36 -7.88
CA LEU A 111 -7.69 16.36 -7.57
C LEU A 111 -8.14 16.25 -6.11
N GLU A 112 -8.39 15.05 -5.60
CA GLU A 112 -8.79 14.80 -4.22
C GLU A 112 -7.77 15.35 -3.19
N HIS A 113 -6.49 15.33 -3.54
CA HIS A 113 -5.41 15.82 -2.70
C HIS A 113 -5.00 17.26 -3.00
N GLY A 114 -5.55 17.85 -4.05
CA GLY A 114 -5.23 19.22 -4.50
C GLY A 114 -3.79 19.34 -5.02
N VAL A 115 -3.31 18.33 -5.75
CA VAL A 115 -1.99 18.31 -6.41
C VAL A 115 -2.14 18.32 -7.93
N ALA A 116 -1.08 18.73 -8.63
CA ALA A 116 -1.07 18.75 -10.10
C ALA A 116 -0.84 17.36 -10.67
N ALA A 117 -1.55 17.03 -11.77
CA ALA A 117 -1.35 15.82 -12.54
C ALA A 117 -1.10 16.15 -14.03
N GLU A 118 -0.05 15.55 -14.58
CA GLU A 118 0.27 15.52 -16.01
C GLU A 118 0.07 14.06 -16.47
N ALA A 119 -1.09 13.75 -17.04
CA ALA A 119 -1.45 12.38 -17.30
C ALA A 119 -1.86 12.17 -18.78
N GLU A 120 -1.08 11.34 -19.46
CA GLU A 120 -1.44 10.76 -20.74
C GLU A 120 -2.44 9.62 -20.53
N SER A 121 -3.25 9.32 -21.54
CA SER A 121 -4.11 8.14 -21.51
C SER A 121 -3.27 6.87 -21.62
N GLY A 122 -3.56 5.90 -20.77
CA GLY A 122 -2.95 4.59 -20.78
C GLY A 122 -3.95 3.54 -20.32
N GLU A 123 -4.53 2.79 -21.28
CA GLU A 123 -5.50 1.75 -20.98
C GLU A 123 -4.82 0.51 -20.43
N VAL A 124 -5.27 0.10 -19.26
CA VAL A 124 -4.79 -1.11 -18.55
C VAL A 124 -5.99 -1.99 -18.19
N LEU A 125 -5.78 -3.29 -18.11
CA LEU A 125 -6.78 -4.19 -17.53
C LEU A 125 -6.63 -4.17 -16.01
N GLY A 126 -7.61 -3.59 -15.32
CA GLY A 126 -7.50 -3.42 -13.88
C GLY A 126 -8.83 -3.18 -13.17
N ASP A 127 -8.77 -3.19 -11.85
CA ASP A 127 -9.86 -2.83 -10.96
C ASP A 127 -9.76 -1.32 -10.65
N PRO A 128 -10.72 -0.49 -11.09
CA PRO A 128 -10.66 0.96 -10.97
C PRO A 128 -10.56 1.42 -9.52
N ASP A 129 -11.30 0.78 -8.59
CA ASP A 129 -11.29 1.15 -7.18
C ASP A 129 -9.94 0.84 -6.53
N ARG A 130 -9.31 -0.28 -6.91
CA ARG A 130 -8.00 -0.67 -6.42
C ARG A 130 -6.89 0.21 -6.99
N LEU A 131 -6.93 0.53 -8.27
CA LEU A 131 -5.97 1.45 -8.90
C LEU A 131 -6.07 2.85 -8.29
N LEU A 132 -7.28 3.33 -8.04
CA LEU A 132 -7.51 4.59 -7.34
C LEU A 132 -6.96 4.54 -5.89
N GLN A 133 -7.16 3.43 -5.17
CA GLN A 133 -6.60 3.21 -3.83
C GLN A 133 -5.06 3.23 -3.84
N LEU A 134 -4.42 2.60 -4.82
CA LEU A 134 -2.96 2.65 -5.01
C LEU A 134 -2.48 4.10 -5.13
N LEU A 135 -3.10 4.85 -6.03
CA LEU A 135 -2.75 6.25 -6.28
C LEU A 135 -2.97 7.13 -5.06
N ARG A 136 -4.11 7.02 -4.38
CA ARG A 136 -4.40 7.72 -3.12
C ARG A 136 -3.30 7.47 -2.07
N ASN A 137 -2.84 6.23 -1.94
CA ASN A 137 -1.79 5.87 -0.99
C ASN A 137 -0.45 6.53 -1.34
N LEU A 138 -0.05 6.54 -2.62
CA LEU A 138 1.18 7.18 -3.06
C LEU A 138 1.11 8.70 -2.93
N VAL A 139 0.02 9.32 -3.40
CA VAL A 139 -0.16 10.78 -3.34
C VAL A 139 -0.27 11.26 -1.89
N ALA A 140 -1.04 10.58 -1.04
CA ALA A 140 -1.12 10.91 0.39
C ALA A 140 0.23 10.82 1.10
N ASN A 141 1.06 9.83 0.72
CA ASN A 141 2.42 9.70 1.25
C ASN A 141 3.31 10.87 0.81
N ALA A 142 3.28 11.23 -0.46
CA ALA A 142 4.03 12.36 -1.03
C ALA A 142 3.60 13.71 -0.41
N VAL A 143 2.29 13.96 -0.30
CA VAL A 143 1.75 15.19 0.32
C VAL A 143 2.15 15.29 1.79
N ARG A 144 2.22 14.18 2.51
CA ARG A 144 2.68 14.17 3.90
C ARG A 144 4.16 14.53 4.01
N ALA A 145 4.98 14.11 3.04
CA ALA A 145 6.42 14.37 3.04
C ALA A 145 6.78 15.79 2.62
N ALA A 146 6.10 16.36 1.61
CA ALA A 146 6.51 17.59 0.96
C ALA A 146 5.45 18.70 0.93
N GLY A 147 4.23 18.44 1.43
CA GLY A 147 3.09 19.34 1.21
C GLY A 147 2.58 19.28 -0.24
N LYS A 148 1.42 19.86 -0.48
CA LYS A 148 0.72 19.73 -1.77
C LYS A 148 1.51 20.32 -2.96
N GLU A 149 2.16 21.45 -2.75
CA GLU A 149 2.91 22.17 -3.78
C GLU A 149 4.21 21.46 -4.20
N GLY A 150 4.72 20.58 -3.32
CA GLY A 150 5.91 19.78 -3.56
C GLY A 150 5.66 18.44 -4.25
N VAL A 151 4.41 18.18 -4.69
CA VAL A 151 4.04 16.87 -5.27
C VAL A 151 3.62 17.03 -6.73
N ARG A 152 4.04 16.08 -7.56
CA ARG A 152 3.64 15.95 -8.96
C ARG A 152 3.25 14.51 -9.26
N VAL A 153 2.16 14.34 -10.00
CA VAL A 153 1.70 13.05 -10.50
C VAL A 153 1.83 13.05 -12.01
N ARG A 154 2.44 12.02 -12.57
CA ARG A 154 2.59 11.86 -14.02
C ARG A 154 2.17 10.47 -14.44
N VAL A 155 1.49 10.39 -15.57
CA VAL A 155 1.25 9.13 -16.29
C VAL A 155 1.77 9.29 -17.70
N ARG A 156 2.57 8.32 -18.15
CA ARG A 156 3.10 8.26 -19.51
C ARG A 156 2.89 6.87 -20.08
N ARG A 157 2.75 6.78 -21.37
CA ARG A 157 2.75 5.53 -22.10
C ARG A 157 4.21 5.18 -22.48
N GLU A 158 4.71 4.06 -22.01
CA GLU A 158 5.91 3.40 -22.51
C GLU A 158 5.50 2.29 -23.47
N ALA A 159 6.43 1.65 -24.20
CA ALA A 159 6.10 0.73 -25.30
C ALA A 159 5.01 -0.29 -24.95
N ASP A 160 5.16 -1.01 -23.84
CA ASP A 160 4.29 -2.10 -23.37
C ASP A 160 3.68 -1.85 -21.98
N HIS A 161 4.00 -0.69 -21.37
CA HIS A 161 3.55 -0.35 -20.02
C HIS A 161 3.00 1.07 -19.94
N ALA A 162 2.03 1.27 -19.04
CA ALA A 162 1.72 2.58 -18.50
C ALA A 162 2.64 2.84 -17.31
N LEU A 163 3.42 3.92 -17.36
CA LEU A 163 4.28 4.38 -16.29
C LEU A 163 3.57 5.47 -15.49
N LEU A 164 3.25 5.18 -14.23
CA LEU A 164 2.78 6.15 -13.25
C LEU A 164 3.95 6.58 -12.36
N GLU A 165 4.17 7.88 -12.24
CA GLU A 165 5.14 8.47 -11.34
C GLU A 165 4.46 9.41 -10.34
N VAL A 166 4.79 9.24 -9.05
CA VAL A 166 4.45 10.20 -7.99
C VAL A 166 5.76 10.72 -7.42
N GLU A 167 6.05 11.99 -7.69
CA GLU A 167 7.27 12.67 -7.26
C GLU A 167 6.96 13.65 -6.13
N ASP A 168 7.81 13.67 -5.11
CA ASP A 168 7.77 14.65 -4.03
C ASP A 168 9.15 15.28 -3.77
N SER A 169 9.13 16.53 -3.28
CA SER A 169 10.30 17.31 -2.90
C SER A 169 10.62 17.24 -1.40
N GLY A 170 10.20 16.18 -0.75
CA GLY A 170 10.36 15.98 0.70
C GLY A 170 11.80 15.68 1.12
N PRO A 171 12.01 15.37 2.42
CA PRO A 171 13.33 15.16 2.99
C PRO A 171 14.03 13.88 2.49
N GLY A 172 13.35 13.06 1.71
CA GLY A 172 13.81 11.74 1.28
C GLY A 172 13.50 10.65 2.31
N ILE A 173 13.78 9.42 1.90
CA ILE A 173 13.58 8.21 2.70
C ILE A 173 14.94 7.74 3.24
N PRO A 174 15.06 7.45 4.54
CA PRO A 174 16.29 6.90 5.11
C PRO A 174 16.72 5.61 4.40
N GLU A 175 18.02 5.46 4.16
CA GLU A 175 18.57 4.31 3.41
C GLU A 175 18.28 2.97 4.09
N ASP A 176 18.25 2.93 5.42
CA ASP A 176 17.92 1.74 6.21
C ASP A 176 16.45 1.32 6.09
N LEU A 177 15.57 2.23 5.67
CA LEU A 177 14.15 1.97 5.45
C LEU A 177 13.85 1.47 4.04
N LEU A 178 14.63 1.86 3.03
CA LEU A 178 14.37 1.51 1.61
C LEU A 178 14.16 0.02 1.37
N PRO A 179 14.98 -0.92 1.94
CA PRO A 179 14.80 -2.36 1.69
C PRO A 179 13.50 -2.94 2.24
N ARG A 180 12.88 -2.27 3.22
CA ARG A 180 11.65 -2.71 3.88
C ARG A 180 10.47 -1.77 3.68
N LEU A 181 10.61 -0.79 2.79
CA LEU A 181 9.63 0.29 2.62
C LEU A 181 8.21 -0.21 2.29
N PHE A 182 8.12 -1.29 1.52
CA PHE A 182 6.85 -1.92 1.13
C PHE A 182 6.39 -3.01 2.10
N GLN A 183 7.10 -3.24 3.19
CA GLN A 183 6.64 -4.14 4.24
C GLN A 183 5.55 -3.47 5.07
N ARG A 184 4.66 -4.30 5.62
CA ARG A 184 3.59 -3.82 6.50
C ARG A 184 4.20 -3.13 7.71
N PHE A 185 3.58 -2.02 8.14
CA PHE A 185 3.98 -1.19 9.30
C PHE A 185 5.37 -0.53 9.18
N ALA A 186 6.01 -0.58 8.02
CA ALA A 186 7.23 0.18 7.78
C ALA A 186 6.93 1.68 7.83
N ARG A 187 7.64 2.42 8.70
CA ARG A 187 7.42 3.84 8.95
C ARG A 187 8.69 4.64 8.78
N GLY A 188 8.56 5.77 8.12
CA GLY A 188 9.55 6.83 8.10
C GLY A 188 9.25 7.94 9.11
N PRO A 189 10.09 8.97 9.19
CA PRO A 189 9.96 10.09 10.12
C PRO A 189 8.64 10.86 10.03
N GLY A 190 7.96 10.82 8.88
CA GLY A 190 6.70 11.54 8.63
C GLY A 190 5.45 10.92 9.26
N GLY A 191 5.55 9.78 9.95
CA GLY A 191 4.41 9.07 10.53
C GLY A 191 3.51 8.42 9.47
N GLY A 192 2.39 7.89 9.89
CA GLY A 192 1.44 7.20 9.02
C GLY A 192 1.06 5.84 9.62
N THR A 193 0.21 5.06 8.92
CA THR A 193 -0.17 3.71 9.37
C THR A 193 0.92 2.69 9.08
N GLY A 194 1.81 2.97 8.11
CA GLY A 194 2.80 2.02 7.61
C GLY A 194 2.19 0.93 6.73
N LEU A 195 0.90 1.05 6.38
CA LEU A 195 0.19 0.08 5.55
C LEU A 195 -0.02 0.56 4.11
N GLY A 196 -0.12 1.87 3.88
CA GLY A 196 -0.46 2.42 2.57
C GLY A 196 0.49 1.99 1.44
N LEU A 197 1.81 2.00 1.68
CA LEU A 197 2.80 1.55 0.69
C LEU A 197 2.78 0.03 0.48
N ALA A 198 2.51 -0.74 1.53
CA ALA A 198 2.34 -2.20 1.43
C ALA A 198 1.08 -2.54 0.60
N ILE A 199 -0.01 -1.79 0.79
CA ILE A 199 -1.24 -1.92 -0.01
C ILE A 199 -0.97 -1.53 -1.47
N ALA A 200 -0.32 -0.40 -1.71
CA ALA A 200 0.03 0.04 -3.07
C ALA A 200 0.87 -1.01 -3.81
N HIS A 201 1.86 -1.60 -3.13
CA HIS A 201 2.68 -2.67 -3.68
C HIS A 201 1.86 -3.93 -4.01
N ALA A 202 0.97 -4.36 -3.10
CA ALA A 202 0.11 -5.52 -3.31
C ALA A 202 -0.85 -5.29 -4.50
N ILE A 203 -1.42 -4.08 -4.63
CA ILE A 203 -2.28 -3.72 -5.76
C ILE A 203 -1.50 -3.75 -7.08
N ALA A 204 -0.32 -3.14 -7.14
CA ALA A 204 0.51 -3.15 -8.35
C ALA A 204 0.81 -4.58 -8.80
N LYS A 205 1.23 -5.45 -7.87
CA LYS A 205 1.48 -6.88 -8.16
C LYS A 205 0.23 -7.63 -8.62
N ALA A 206 -0.92 -7.39 -8.00
CA ALA A 206 -2.18 -8.04 -8.38
C ALA A 206 -2.61 -7.70 -9.81
N HIS A 207 -2.16 -6.52 -10.32
CA HIS A 207 -2.38 -6.08 -11.70
C HIS A 207 -1.26 -6.49 -12.67
N GLY A 208 -0.37 -7.41 -12.28
CA GLY A 208 0.76 -7.85 -13.10
C GLY A 208 1.87 -6.80 -13.27
N GLY A 209 1.83 -5.75 -12.45
CA GLY A 209 2.79 -4.65 -12.49
C GLY A 209 3.85 -4.72 -11.40
N GLU A 210 4.67 -3.68 -11.36
CA GLU A 210 5.71 -3.49 -10.35
C GLU A 210 5.72 -2.07 -9.80
N ILE A 211 6.24 -1.91 -8.58
CA ILE A 211 6.47 -0.61 -7.97
C ILE A 211 7.93 -0.50 -7.55
N ALA A 212 8.53 0.63 -7.87
CA ALA A 212 9.90 0.98 -7.50
C ALA A 212 9.95 2.36 -6.84
N VAL A 213 11.02 2.64 -6.11
CA VAL A 213 11.25 3.94 -5.48
C VAL A 213 12.70 4.37 -5.67
N GLU A 214 12.88 5.63 -6.01
CA GLU A 214 14.16 6.33 -5.93
C GLU A 214 14.01 7.49 -4.96
N SER A 215 14.91 7.61 -4.00
CA SER A 215 14.81 8.65 -2.99
C SER A 215 16.17 9.24 -2.65
N ARG A 216 16.18 10.56 -2.54
CA ARG A 216 17.27 11.37 -2.02
C ARG A 216 16.69 12.62 -1.36
N PRO A 217 17.41 13.31 -0.48
CA PRO A 217 16.94 14.59 0.07
C PRO A 217 16.52 15.56 -1.04
N GLY A 218 15.31 16.08 -0.93
CA GLY A 218 14.71 16.99 -1.90
C GLY A 218 14.03 16.32 -3.10
N ARG A 219 14.08 14.99 -3.22
CA ARG A 219 13.40 14.29 -4.32
C ARG A 219 13.15 12.82 -4.00
N THR A 220 11.89 12.42 -3.92
CA THR A 220 11.48 11.03 -3.91
C THR A 220 10.55 10.76 -5.08
N VAL A 221 10.73 9.66 -5.79
CA VAL A 221 9.90 9.26 -6.92
C VAL A 221 9.48 7.81 -6.72
N PHE A 222 8.17 7.60 -6.61
CA PHE A 222 7.56 6.29 -6.72
C PHE A 222 7.16 6.05 -8.18
N ARG A 223 7.56 4.91 -8.76
CA ARG A 223 7.21 4.49 -10.11
C ARG A 223 6.41 3.21 -10.07
N VAL A 224 5.26 3.22 -10.71
CA VAL A 224 4.44 2.03 -10.93
C VAL A 224 4.35 1.77 -12.41
N ARG A 225 4.72 0.55 -12.83
CA ARG A 225 4.57 0.07 -14.20
C ARG A 225 3.44 -0.94 -14.23
N LEU A 226 2.46 -0.70 -15.08
CA LEU A 226 1.34 -1.61 -15.33
C LEU A 226 1.31 -1.99 -16.80
N PRO A 227 1.08 -3.28 -17.14
CA PRO A 227 0.96 -3.70 -18.53
C PRO A 227 -0.16 -2.93 -19.25
N LEU A 228 0.12 -2.38 -20.42
CA LEU A 228 -0.90 -1.81 -21.28
C LEU A 228 -1.75 -2.92 -21.89
N LEU A 229 -3.02 -2.61 -22.17
CA LEU A 229 -3.80 -3.43 -23.07
C LEU A 229 -3.14 -3.42 -24.45
N GLU A 230 -2.87 -4.62 -24.99
CA GLU A 230 -2.44 -4.75 -26.37
C GLU A 230 -3.60 -4.26 -27.27
N GLU A 231 -3.35 -3.27 -28.10
CA GLU A 231 -4.26 -2.93 -29.18
C GLU A 231 -4.24 -4.11 -30.17
N GLU A 232 -5.34 -4.89 -30.21
CA GLU A 232 -5.50 -5.87 -31.29
C GLU A 232 -5.42 -5.12 -32.63
N ALA A 233 -4.37 -5.42 -33.41
CA ALA A 233 -4.08 -4.85 -34.71
C ALA A 233 -5.02 -5.37 -35.80
#